data_160710a5985790762e9bf1e6761e7794
#
_entry.id   160710a5985790762e9bf1e6761e7794
#
_cell.length_a   1.000
_cell.length_b   1.000
_cell.length_c   1.000
_cell.angle_alpha   90.00
_cell.angle_beta   90.00
_cell.angle_gamma   90.00
#
_symmetry.space_group_name_H-M   'P 1'
#
loop_
_entity.id
_entity.type
_entity.pdbx_description
1 polymer ?
#
loop_
_entity_poly.entity_id
_entity_poly.type
_entity_poly.pdbx_seq_one_letter_code
_entity_poly.pdbx_strand_id
1 'polypeptide(L)'
;MTDHCVYLALGSNMGDRHAIMSRAIDEIGRLIGAVERRSVFLETEPWGFDSPNRFLNACVRCRTTLTPREVLAATQDIERQLGRKSKSTDGQYHDRPIDIDILIYDDLHIDEPDLHIPHPLMHERDFVMKPLLEIMDCPVHTARAKPRDHAAKRGGLPANLRDHAAPHTANRRQHKPIASAGGDCRFSAEWRRARVYHYGDDHNRESGA
;
A
#
# COMPACT_ATOMS: atom_id res chain seq x y z
N MET A 1 18.28 1.05 18.11
CA MET A 1 17.92 1.86 16.92
C MET A 1 16.41 1.93 16.88
N THR A 2 15.83 3.08 16.62
CA THR A 2 14.38 3.25 16.57
C THR A 2 13.90 2.84 15.17
N ASP A 3 12.90 1.96 15.11
CA ASP A 3 12.27 1.59 13.85
C ASP A 3 11.22 2.62 13.47
N HIS A 4 11.27 3.06 12.23
CA HIS A 4 10.36 4.02 11.63
C HIS A 4 9.49 3.36 10.57
N CYS A 5 8.34 3.94 10.29
CA CYS A 5 7.42 3.51 9.25
C CYS A 5 7.39 4.54 8.11
N VAL A 6 7.71 4.12 6.90
CA VAL A 6 7.68 4.96 5.71
C VAL A 6 6.74 4.38 4.66
N TYR A 7 5.96 5.25 4.02
CA TYR A 7 5.14 4.93 2.86
C TYR A 7 5.75 5.58 1.63
N LEU A 8 5.98 4.76 0.61
CA LEU A 8 6.55 5.18 -0.67
C LEU A 8 5.55 4.92 -1.80
N ALA A 9 5.42 5.88 -2.71
CA ALA A 9 4.73 5.68 -3.99
C ALA A 9 5.76 5.34 -5.06
N LEU A 10 5.40 4.43 -5.95
CA LEU A 10 6.20 4.04 -7.11
C LEU A 10 5.36 4.24 -8.38
N GLY A 11 5.99 4.74 -9.44
CA GLY A 11 5.38 4.91 -10.75
C GLY A 11 6.36 4.61 -11.89
N SER A 12 5.91 3.93 -12.93
CA SER A 12 6.69 3.58 -14.13
C SER A 12 5.83 3.64 -15.37
N ASN A 13 6.32 4.28 -16.47
CA ASN A 13 5.62 4.28 -17.76
C ASN A 13 6.54 3.99 -18.96
N MET A 14 7.76 3.48 -18.72
CA MET A 14 8.71 3.12 -19.78
C MET A 14 9.23 1.71 -19.60
N GLY A 15 9.48 1.03 -20.73
CA GLY A 15 10.09 -0.31 -20.74
C GLY A 15 9.19 -1.40 -20.19
N ASP A 16 9.79 -2.44 -19.64
CA ASP A 16 9.05 -3.48 -18.90
C ASP A 16 8.69 -2.96 -17.50
N ARG A 17 7.58 -2.24 -17.43
CA ARG A 17 7.09 -1.58 -16.20
C ARG A 17 6.95 -2.58 -15.04
N HIS A 18 6.46 -3.80 -15.30
CA HIS A 18 6.29 -4.81 -14.25
C HIS A 18 7.63 -5.29 -13.70
N ALA A 19 8.59 -5.57 -14.55
CA ALA A 19 9.93 -5.97 -14.12
C ALA A 19 10.65 -4.83 -13.39
N ILE A 20 10.53 -3.59 -13.89
CA ILE A 20 11.14 -2.40 -13.26
C ILE A 20 10.54 -2.16 -11.87
N MET A 21 9.20 -2.18 -11.74
CA MET A 21 8.51 -1.99 -10.47
C MET A 21 8.87 -3.07 -9.45
N SER A 22 8.93 -4.34 -9.88
CA SER A 22 9.33 -5.45 -9.02
C SER A 22 10.77 -5.29 -8.52
N ARG A 23 11.71 -4.95 -9.42
CA ARG A 23 13.09 -4.67 -9.04
C ARG A 23 13.22 -3.47 -8.10
N ALA A 24 12.44 -2.40 -8.32
CA ALA A 24 12.42 -1.25 -7.43
C ALA A 24 11.99 -1.64 -6.00
N ILE A 25 10.96 -2.49 -5.87
CA ILE A 25 10.49 -2.99 -4.58
C ILE A 25 11.55 -3.86 -3.89
N ASP A 26 12.24 -4.72 -4.65
CA ASP A 26 13.34 -5.55 -4.11
C ASP A 26 14.50 -4.66 -3.61
N GLU A 27 14.89 -3.62 -4.38
CA GLU A 27 15.93 -2.68 -3.97
C GLU A 27 15.52 -1.82 -2.77
N ILE A 28 14.25 -1.42 -2.67
CA ILE A 28 13.70 -0.77 -1.46
C ILE A 28 13.87 -1.69 -0.26
N GLY A 29 13.54 -2.98 -0.41
CA GLY A 29 13.72 -3.98 0.64
C GLY A 29 15.18 -4.13 1.09
N ARG A 30 16.13 -3.96 0.19
CA ARG A 30 17.55 -4.09 0.44
C ARG A 30 18.20 -2.83 1.02
N LEU A 31 17.84 -1.64 0.50
CA LEU A 31 18.54 -0.38 0.79
C LEU A 31 17.83 0.49 1.82
N ILE A 32 16.50 0.41 1.91
CA ILE A 32 15.71 1.27 2.80
C ILE A 32 15.27 0.51 4.04
N GLY A 33 14.71 -0.70 3.86
CA GLY A 33 14.25 -1.51 4.98
C GLY A 33 13.17 -2.51 4.59
N ALA A 34 12.71 -3.29 5.55
CA ALA A 34 11.77 -4.37 5.30
C ALA A 34 10.45 -3.86 4.69
N VAL A 35 10.10 -4.33 3.49
CA VAL A 35 8.81 -4.06 2.86
C VAL A 35 7.76 -4.93 3.56
N GLU A 36 6.92 -4.32 4.40
CA GLU A 36 5.89 -5.01 5.19
C GLU A 36 4.59 -5.19 4.42
N ARG A 37 4.25 -4.22 3.55
CA ARG A 37 3.05 -4.25 2.73
C ARG A 37 3.32 -3.66 1.34
N ARG A 38 2.60 -4.16 0.37
CA ARG A 38 2.59 -3.67 -1.00
C ARG A 38 1.15 -3.68 -1.52
N SER A 39 0.73 -2.62 -2.21
CA SER A 39 -0.53 -2.57 -2.93
C SER A 39 -0.49 -3.45 -4.18
N VAL A 40 -1.65 -3.70 -4.80
CA VAL A 40 -1.69 -4.17 -6.18
C VAL A 40 -1.13 -3.10 -7.12
N PHE A 41 -0.69 -3.52 -8.30
CA PHE A 41 -0.31 -2.58 -9.36
C PHE A 41 -1.55 -1.98 -10.00
N LEU A 42 -1.62 -0.64 -10.05
CA LEU A 42 -2.69 0.13 -10.65
C LEU A 42 -2.21 0.77 -11.96
N GLU A 43 -2.85 0.43 -13.07
CA GLU A 43 -2.57 1.07 -14.35
C GLU A 43 -3.43 2.33 -14.52
N THR A 44 -2.78 3.45 -14.94
CA THR A 44 -3.46 4.74 -15.12
C THR A 44 -2.95 5.49 -16.35
N GLU A 45 -3.75 6.46 -16.83
CA GLU A 45 -3.28 7.43 -17.80
C GLU A 45 -2.23 8.37 -17.17
N PRO A 46 -1.35 9.01 -17.98
CA PRO A 46 -0.46 10.05 -17.51
C PRO A 46 -1.22 11.19 -16.83
N TRP A 47 -0.64 11.74 -15.77
CA TRP A 47 -1.20 12.87 -15.04
C TRP A 47 -0.34 14.13 -15.23
N GLY A 48 -0.97 15.24 -15.69
CA GLY A 48 -0.32 16.53 -15.83
C GLY A 48 0.53 16.69 -17.10
N PHE A 49 0.55 15.71 -18.01
CA PHE A 49 1.20 15.81 -19.33
C PHE A 49 0.64 14.76 -20.30
N ASP A 50 0.86 14.98 -21.60
CA ASP A 50 0.43 14.05 -22.64
C ASP A 50 1.53 13.02 -22.92
N SER A 51 1.17 11.74 -22.88
CA SER A 51 2.04 10.64 -23.29
C SER A 51 1.19 9.45 -23.75
N PRO A 52 1.64 8.69 -24.77
CA PRO A 52 0.99 7.46 -25.17
C PRO A 52 1.27 6.31 -24.15
N ASN A 53 2.17 6.53 -23.22
CA ASN A 53 2.63 5.50 -22.27
C ASN A 53 1.83 5.57 -20.97
N ARG A 54 1.02 4.56 -20.71
CA ARG A 54 0.29 4.44 -19.45
C ARG A 54 1.24 4.13 -18.29
N PHE A 55 0.95 4.68 -17.13
CA PHE A 55 1.68 4.41 -15.90
C PHE A 55 1.22 3.13 -15.23
N LEU A 56 2.17 2.45 -14.60
CA LEU A 56 1.93 1.43 -13.59
C LEU A 56 2.34 2.01 -12.23
N ASN A 57 1.40 2.07 -11.29
CA ASN A 57 1.59 2.70 -9.98
C ASN A 57 1.41 1.68 -8.85
N ALA A 58 2.09 1.89 -7.74
CA ALA A 58 1.92 1.12 -6.51
C ALA A 58 2.37 1.94 -5.31
N CYS A 59 1.96 1.50 -4.11
CA CYS A 59 2.53 1.97 -2.87
C CYS A 59 3.12 0.80 -2.08
N VAL A 60 4.18 1.10 -1.32
CA VAL A 60 4.76 0.17 -0.35
C VAL A 60 4.86 0.82 1.02
N ARG A 61 4.71 0.02 2.06
CA ARG A 61 5.01 0.36 3.43
C ARG A 61 6.27 -0.35 3.85
N CYS A 62 7.24 0.39 4.37
CA CYS A 62 8.51 -0.16 4.82
C CYS A 62 8.75 0.18 6.29
N ARG A 63 9.41 -0.75 6.98
CA ARG A 63 10.02 -0.50 8.28
C ARG A 63 11.51 -0.23 8.08
N THR A 64 11.99 0.89 8.61
CA THR A 64 13.35 1.35 8.37
C THR A 64 13.98 1.94 9.63
N THR A 65 15.30 1.92 9.70
CA THR A 65 16.07 2.66 10.70
C THR A 65 16.75 3.91 10.12
N LEU A 66 16.56 4.16 8.81
CA LEU A 66 17.11 5.31 8.11
C LEU A 66 16.31 6.57 8.45
N THR A 67 16.97 7.70 8.52
CA THR A 67 16.35 9.02 8.62
C THR A 67 15.62 9.39 7.31
N PRO A 68 14.68 10.36 7.30
CA PRO A 68 14.02 10.81 6.07
C PRO A 68 14.98 11.22 4.95
N ARG A 69 16.09 11.85 5.29
CA ARG A 69 17.15 12.24 4.33
C ARG A 69 17.88 11.05 3.74
N GLU A 70 18.17 10.05 4.53
CA GLU A 70 18.79 8.81 4.06
C GLU A 70 17.82 8.01 3.18
N VAL A 71 16.53 7.98 3.51
CA VAL A 71 15.50 7.38 2.65
C VAL A 71 15.44 8.11 1.31
N LEU A 72 15.44 9.47 1.29
CA LEU A 72 15.45 10.24 0.05
C LEU A 72 16.70 9.92 -0.81
N ALA A 73 17.87 9.85 -0.19
CA ALA A 73 19.09 9.48 -0.91
C ALA A 73 19.00 8.08 -1.50
N ALA A 74 18.47 7.12 -0.74
CA ALA A 74 18.31 5.74 -1.18
C ALA A 74 17.29 5.61 -2.33
N THR A 75 16.13 6.31 -2.27
CA THR A 75 15.15 6.29 -3.38
C THR A 75 15.76 6.84 -4.66
N GLN A 76 16.52 7.94 -4.58
CA GLN A 76 17.23 8.52 -5.72
C GLN A 76 18.30 7.59 -6.30
N ASP A 77 19.00 6.83 -5.45
CA ASP A 77 19.97 5.82 -5.89
C ASP A 77 19.30 4.69 -6.65
N ILE A 78 18.18 4.18 -6.13
CA ILE A 78 17.38 3.14 -6.79
C ILE A 78 16.91 3.62 -8.17
N GLU A 79 16.38 4.85 -8.25
CA GLU A 79 15.94 5.44 -9.51
C GLU A 79 17.06 5.51 -10.54
N ARG A 80 18.26 5.96 -10.12
CA ARG A 80 19.44 6.02 -11.00
C ARG A 80 19.86 4.63 -11.50
N GLN A 81 19.89 3.64 -10.62
CA GLN A 81 20.26 2.27 -10.95
C GLN A 81 19.27 1.64 -11.94
N LEU A 82 17.99 2.03 -11.88
CA LEU A 82 16.93 1.55 -12.78
C LEU A 82 16.76 2.40 -14.05
N GLY A 83 17.72 3.30 -14.32
CA GLY A 83 17.84 4.02 -15.59
C GLY A 83 17.24 5.41 -15.63
N ARG A 84 16.82 5.99 -14.52
CA ARG A 84 16.39 7.39 -14.47
C ARG A 84 17.61 8.32 -14.58
N LYS A 85 17.73 9.04 -15.70
CA LYS A 85 18.91 9.87 -16.01
C LYS A 85 18.86 11.28 -15.38
N SER A 86 17.67 11.81 -15.13
CA SER A 86 17.48 13.14 -14.54
C SER A 86 16.16 13.21 -13.77
N LYS A 87 16.11 14.03 -12.72
CA LYS A 87 14.84 14.50 -12.15
C LYS A 87 14.24 15.53 -13.07
N SER A 88 12.91 15.61 -13.11
CA SER A 88 12.21 16.71 -13.78
C SER A 88 12.63 18.02 -13.11
N THR A 89 13.40 18.84 -13.81
CA THR A 89 13.64 20.24 -13.49
C THR A 89 12.52 21.04 -14.17
N ASP A 90 12.06 22.13 -13.59
CA ASP A 90 11.05 23.06 -14.15
C ASP A 90 9.57 22.61 -14.05
N GLY A 91 9.24 21.65 -13.17
CA GLY A 91 7.84 21.24 -12.96
C GLY A 91 7.19 20.49 -14.12
N GLN A 92 7.96 20.13 -15.17
CA GLN A 92 7.45 19.35 -16.31
C GLN A 92 7.57 17.85 -16.02
N TYR A 93 6.45 17.15 -16.16
CA TYR A 93 6.43 15.70 -16.08
C TYR A 93 6.84 15.09 -17.40
N HIS A 94 7.61 13.99 -17.34
CA HIS A 94 8.11 13.26 -18.49
C HIS A 94 7.96 11.76 -18.27
N ASP A 95 7.99 11.02 -19.38
CA ASP A 95 8.12 9.57 -19.35
C ASP A 95 9.39 9.17 -18.58
N ARG A 96 9.26 8.15 -17.71
CA ARG A 96 10.36 7.70 -16.85
C ARG A 96 10.27 6.23 -16.53
N PRO A 97 11.43 5.53 -16.45
CA PRO A 97 11.44 4.11 -16.12
C PRO A 97 10.93 3.85 -14.70
N ILE A 98 11.24 4.77 -13.76
CA ILE A 98 10.78 4.67 -12.36
C ILE A 98 10.78 6.04 -11.69
N ASP A 99 9.83 6.24 -10.80
CA ASP A 99 9.69 7.36 -9.88
C ASP A 99 9.37 6.81 -8.49
N ILE A 100 10.05 7.30 -7.44
CA ILE A 100 9.83 6.84 -6.07
C ILE A 100 9.72 8.06 -5.17
N ASP A 101 8.50 8.35 -4.72
CA ASP A 101 8.18 9.48 -3.84
C ASP A 101 7.97 9.02 -2.40
N ILE A 102 8.52 9.77 -1.43
CA ILE A 102 8.21 9.59 0.00
C ILE A 102 6.87 10.27 0.28
N LEU A 103 5.87 9.47 0.68
CA LEU A 103 4.54 9.99 0.98
C LEU A 103 4.40 10.42 2.43
N ILE A 104 4.77 9.53 3.34
CA ILE A 104 4.61 9.68 4.78
C ILE A 104 5.80 9.01 5.46
N TYR A 105 6.27 9.61 6.54
CA TYR A 105 7.29 9.04 7.40
C TYR A 105 6.87 9.25 8.86
N ASP A 106 6.43 8.20 9.55
CA ASP A 106 5.78 8.27 10.86
C ASP A 106 4.74 9.41 10.92
N ASP A 107 4.75 10.23 11.97
CA ASP A 107 3.94 11.44 12.11
C ASP A 107 4.77 12.73 11.83
N LEU A 108 5.89 12.62 11.10
CA LEU A 108 6.76 13.76 10.84
C LEU A 108 6.16 14.72 9.81
N HIS A 109 6.40 16.01 10.05
CA HIS A 109 6.16 17.08 9.09
C HIS A 109 7.51 17.74 8.76
N ILE A 110 7.90 17.67 7.49
CA ILE A 110 9.15 18.24 6.98
C ILE A 110 8.78 19.14 5.80
N ASP A 111 9.29 20.37 5.82
CA ASP A 111 9.10 21.35 4.75
C ASP A 111 10.47 21.96 4.39
N GLU A 112 11.26 21.21 3.63
CA GLU A 112 12.58 21.57 3.17
C GLU A 112 12.59 21.70 1.63
N PRO A 113 13.54 22.44 1.03
CA PRO A 113 13.50 22.72 -0.41
C PRO A 113 13.39 21.52 -1.33
N ASP A 114 13.89 20.36 -0.91
CA ASP A 114 13.93 19.11 -1.69
C ASP A 114 13.27 17.92 -0.99
N LEU A 115 12.64 18.15 0.17
CA LEU A 115 11.96 17.11 0.95
C LEU A 115 10.74 17.66 1.67
N HIS A 116 9.56 17.26 1.22
CA HIS A 116 8.29 17.60 1.87
C HIS A 116 7.63 16.32 2.37
N ILE A 117 7.34 16.23 3.66
CA ILE A 117 6.62 15.12 4.30
C ILE A 117 5.54 15.71 5.20
N PRO A 118 4.27 15.34 5.01
CA PRO A 118 3.72 14.47 3.98
C PRO A 118 3.86 15.06 2.57
N HIS A 119 3.87 14.19 1.54
CA HIS A 119 3.98 14.66 0.15
C HIS A 119 2.83 15.60 -0.23
N PRO A 120 3.09 16.83 -0.69
CA PRO A 120 2.08 17.90 -0.78
C PRO A 120 0.91 17.58 -1.72
N LEU A 121 1.18 16.91 -2.84
CA LEU A 121 0.16 16.63 -3.86
C LEU A 121 -0.46 15.23 -3.76
N MET A 122 -0.17 14.47 -2.71
CA MET A 122 -0.63 13.08 -2.63
C MET A 122 -2.17 12.96 -2.64
N HIS A 123 -2.86 13.90 -2.02
CA HIS A 123 -4.33 13.88 -1.91
C HIS A 123 -5.05 14.23 -3.22
N GLU A 124 -4.38 14.89 -4.15
CA GLU A 124 -4.92 15.28 -5.45
C GLU A 124 -4.75 14.18 -6.50
N ARG A 125 -4.05 13.09 -6.14
CA ARG A 125 -3.61 12.05 -7.08
C ARG A 125 -4.25 10.72 -6.74
N ASP A 126 -5.32 10.37 -7.43
CA ASP A 126 -6.00 9.08 -7.27
C ASP A 126 -5.06 7.88 -7.46
N PHE A 127 -4.10 8.00 -8.38
CA PHE A 127 -3.11 6.96 -8.64
C PHE A 127 -2.11 6.74 -7.50
N VAL A 128 -2.03 7.70 -6.55
CA VAL A 128 -1.31 7.58 -5.28
C VAL A 128 -2.25 7.13 -4.18
N MET A 129 -3.40 7.80 -4.02
CA MET A 129 -4.30 7.58 -2.89
C MET A 129 -4.93 6.20 -2.89
N LYS A 130 -5.36 5.67 -4.06
CA LYS A 130 -5.96 4.33 -4.14
C LYS A 130 -4.99 3.24 -3.66
N PRO A 131 -3.74 3.12 -4.20
CA PRO A 131 -2.77 2.17 -3.70
C PRO A 131 -2.36 2.40 -2.23
N LEU A 132 -2.26 3.67 -1.80
CA LEU A 132 -1.89 3.99 -0.43
C LEU A 132 -2.96 3.50 0.56
N LEU A 133 -4.24 3.76 0.30
CA LEU A 133 -5.36 3.36 1.15
C LEU A 133 -5.48 1.82 1.27
N GLU A 134 -5.05 1.07 0.27
CA GLU A 134 -5.03 -0.39 0.31
C GLU A 134 -4.07 -0.93 1.38
N ILE A 135 -2.94 -0.24 1.59
CA ILE A 135 -1.88 -0.70 2.49
C ILE A 135 -1.80 0.04 3.82
N MET A 136 -2.52 1.16 3.97
CA MET A 136 -2.64 1.85 5.24
C MET A 136 -3.38 0.96 6.23
N ASP A 137 -2.91 0.94 7.49
CA ASP A 137 -3.65 0.31 8.57
C ASP A 137 -4.98 1.04 8.74
N CYS A 138 -6.02 0.48 8.16
CA CYS A 138 -7.37 0.80 8.57
C CYS A 138 -7.49 0.35 10.03
N PRO A 139 -7.94 1.16 10.97
CA PRO A 139 -8.55 0.63 12.15
C PRO A 139 -9.82 -0.07 11.67
N VAL A 140 -9.67 -1.31 11.17
CA VAL A 140 -10.80 -2.17 10.95
C VAL A 140 -11.48 -2.20 12.31
N HIS A 141 -12.69 -1.66 12.39
CA HIS A 141 -13.63 -2.06 13.39
C HIS A 141 -13.67 -3.60 13.28
N THR A 142 -12.86 -4.29 14.08
CA THR A 142 -13.20 -5.58 14.58
C THR A 142 -14.37 -5.35 15.53
N ALA A 143 -15.50 -4.95 14.96
CA ALA A 143 -16.78 -5.23 15.55
C ALA A 143 -16.83 -6.76 15.56
N ARG A 144 -16.24 -7.30 16.63
CA ARG A 144 -16.40 -8.69 17.04
C ARG A 144 -17.90 -8.93 16.99
N ALA A 145 -18.37 -9.58 15.91
CA ALA A 145 -19.75 -10.03 15.82
C ALA A 145 -19.97 -10.89 17.07
N LYS A 146 -20.73 -10.35 18.01
CA LYS A 146 -21.19 -11.13 19.15
C LYS A 146 -21.84 -12.37 18.58
N PRO A 147 -21.50 -13.59 19.03
CA PRO A 147 -22.22 -14.77 18.67
C PRO A 147 -23.69 -14.51 19.03
N ARG A 148 -24.59 -14.63 18.07
CA ARG A 148 -26.01 -14.66 18.36
C ARG A 148 -26.27 -15.97 19.06
N ASP A 149 -26.51 -15.91 20.36
CA ASP A 149 -27.03 -17.01 21.17
C ASP A 149 -28.43 -17.35 20.61
N HIS A 150 -28.46 -18.29 19.68
CA HIS A 150 -29.70 -18.96 19.37
C HIS A 150 -29.95 -20.01 20.46
N ALA A 151 -30.73 -19.59 21.45
CA ALA A 151 -31.30 -20.51 22.44
C ALA A 151 -32.04 -21.64 21.73
N ALA A 152 -31.49 -22.83 21.91
CA ALA A 152 -32.10 -24.07 21.43
C ALA A 152 -33.42 -24.32 22.13
N LYS A 153 -34.48 -24.49 21.37
CA LYS A 153 -35.67 -25.22 21.83
C LYS A 153 -35.53 -26.69 21.43
N ARG A 154 -35.65 -27.52 22.45
CA ARG A 154 -35.55 -28.97 22.46
C ARG A 154 -36.63 -29.61 21.58
N GLY A 155 -36.28 -30.71 20.92
CA GLY A 155 -37.25 -31.65 20.32
C GLY A 155 -36.54 -32.91 19.83
N GLY A 156 -36.62 -33.99 20.62
CA GLY A 156 -36.85 -35.40 20.31
C GLY A 156 -35.95 -36.14 19.30
N LEU A 157 -35.27 -37.17 19.81
CA LEU A 157 -34.63 -38.32 19.14
C LEU A 157 -35.63 -39.10 18.23
N PRO A 158 -35.18 -40.06 17.31
CA PRO A 158 -34.34 -41.18 17.67
C PRO A 158 -33.26 -41.67 16.68
N ALA A 159 -32.53 -42.67 17.15
CA ALA A 159 -31.35 -43.34 16.67
C ALA A 159 -31.48 -44.16 15.36
N ASN A 160 -30.29 -44.56 14.91
CA ASN A 160 -29.83 -45.70 14.10
C ASN A 160 -29.46 -45.42 12.65
N LEU A 161 -28.24 -45.57 12.27
CA LEU A 161 -27.62 -46.74 11.66
C LEU A 161 -26.15 -46.50 11.32
N ARG A 162 -25.45 -47.55 11.50
CA ARG A 162 -24.00 -47.84 11.38
C ARG A 162 -23.46 -47.72 9.95
N ASP A 163 -22.14 -47.53 9.97
CA ASP A 163 -21.07 -48.20 9.20
C ASP A 163 -20.52 -47.57 7.92
N HIS A 164 -19.24 -47.52 7.97
CA HIS A 164 -18.14 -47.78 7.00
C HIS A 164 -17.32 -46.64 6.45
N ALA A 165 -16.04 -46.82 6.79
CA ALA A 165 -14.84 -46.67 5.97
C ALA A 165 -13.97 -45.42 6.17
N ALA A 166 -12.79 -45.69 6.66
CA ALA A 166 -11.59 -44.85 6.81
C ALA A 166 -10.88 -44.62 5.45
N PRO A 167 -9.63 -44.12 5.47
CA PRO A 167 -9.23 -42.73 5.58
C PRO A 167 -8.40 -42.29 4.35
N HIS A 168 -8.43 -41.03 3.96
CA HIS A 168 -7.43 -40.47 3.08
C HIS A 168 -6.63 -39.38 3.81
N THR A 169 -5.37 -39.68 4.02
CA THR A 169 -4.31 -38.81 4.51
C THR A 169 -4.04 -37.68 3.52
N ALA A 170 -4.34 -36.44 3.90
CA ALA A 170 -3.87 -35.26 3.23
C ALA A 170 -2.96 -34.44 4.18
N ASN A 171 -1.72 -34.42 3.82
CA ASN A 171 -0.59 -33.76 4.45
C ASN A 171 -0.81 -32.24 4.49
N ARG A 172 -1.33 -31.72 5.59
CA ARG A 172 -1.51 -30.28 5.85
C ARG A 172 -0.23 -29.75 6.49
N ARG A 173 0.66 -29.20 5.64
CA ARG A 173 1.79 -28.40 6.16
C ARG A 173 1.23 -27.20 6.93
N GLN A 174 1.41 -27.23 8.23
CA GLN A 174 1.09 -26.14 9.12
C GLN A 174 2.12 -25.04 8.93
N HIS A 175 1.72 -23.95 8.26
CA HIS A 175 2.45 -22.69 8.39
C HIS A 175 2.16 -22.12 9.78
N LYS A 176 3.17 -22.08 10.64
CA LYS A 176 3.14 -21.34 11.89
C LYS A 176 3.03 -19.84 11.54
N PRO A 177 2.11 -19.08 12.15
CA PRO A 177 2.12 -17.63 12.01
C PRO A 177 3.37 -17.09 12.71
N ILE A 178 4.13 -16.27 11.98
CA ILE A 178 5.24 -15.49 12.54
C ILE A 178 4.58 -14.43 13.42
N ALA A 179 4.90 -14.44 14.71
CA ALA A 179 4.44 -13.44 15.66
C ALA A 179 4.99 -12.08 15.22
N SER A 180 4.11 -11.17 14.77
CA SER A 180 4.43 -9.79 14.49
C SER A 180 4.74 -9.08 15.79
N ALA A 181 5.99 -8.67 15.99
CA ALA A 181 6.34 -7.65 16.96
C ALA A 181 5.76 -6.32 16.41
N GLY A 182 4.52 -6.01 16.79
CA GLY A 182 3.78 -4.88 16.31
C GLY A 182 4.21 -3.60 17.00
N GLY A 183 4.99 -2.76 16.32
CA GLY A 183 4.98 -1.33 16.57
C GLY A 183 3.81 -0.74 15.78
N ASP A 184 2.74 -0.33 16.44
CA ASP A 184 1.62 0.35 15.80
C ASP A 184 2.07 1.71 15.28
N CYS A 185 2.14 1.89 13.97
CA CYS A 185 2.21 3.22 13.36
C CYS A 185 0.88 3.95 13.62
N ARG A 186 0.85 4.82 14.63
CA ARG A 186 -0.33 5.59 15.00
C ARG A 186 -0.35 6.87 14.18
N PHE A 187 -1.22 6.93 13.19
CA PHE A 187 -1.48 8.17 12.48
C PHE A 187 -2.23 9.19 13.36
N SER A 188 -1.90 10.48 13.21
CA SER A 188 -2.60 11.56 13.87
C SER A 188 -4.09 11.59 13.52
N ALA A 189 -4.91 12.22 14.38
CA ALA A 189 -6.35 12.33 14.18
C ALA A 189 -6.71 13.09 12.88
N GLU A 190 -5.81 13.92 12.35
CA GLU A 190 -6.00 14.67 11.11
C GLU A 190 -6.00 13.77 9.88
N TRP A 191 -5.09 12.79 9.81
CA TRP A 191 -5.07 11.76 8.78
C TRP A 191 -6.34 10.91 8.75
N ARG A 192 -6.97 10.71 9.91
CA ARG A 192 -8.24 9.98 10.03
C ARG A 192 -9.41 10.77 9.46
N ARG A 193 -9.38 12.11 9.51
CA ARG A 193 -10.45 12.97 9.00
C ARG A 193 -10.38 13.17 7.49
N ALA A 194 -9.19 13.30 6.90
CA ALA A 194 -9.01 13.43 5.45
C ALA A 194 -9.62 12.24 4.66
N ARG A 195 -9.70 11.06 5.27
CA ARG A 195 -10.30 9.86 4.69
C ARG A 195 -11.82 9.95 4.46
N VAL A 196 -12.54 10.76 5.26
CA VAL A 196 -14.01 10.81 5.24
C VAL A 196 -14.55 11.70 4.11
N TYR A 197 -13.75 12.64 3.62
CA TYR A 197 -14.22 13.66 2.67
C TYR A 197 -14.11 13.31 1.19
N HIS A 198 -13.42 12.21 0.80
CA HIS A 198 -13.18 11.92 -0.61
C HIS A 198 -13.75 10.59 -1.13
N TYR A 199 -14.56 9.87 -0.36
CA TYR A 199 -15.13 8.59 -0.78
C TYR A 199 -16.67 8.55 -0.80
N GLY A 200 -17.31 9.73 -0.84
CA GLY A 200 -18.75 9.87 -1.00
C GLY A 200 -19.05 10.78 -2.19
N ASP A 201 -19.77 10.26 -3.19
CA ASP A 201 -20.43 10.95 -4.31
C ASP A 201 -19.67 11.11 -5.63
N ASP A 202 -19.50 10.00 -6.35
CA ASP A 202 -19.48 10.03 -7.82
C ASP A 202 -20.13 8.78 -8.46
N HIS A 203 -21.30 8.41 -7.94
CA HIS A 203 -22.19 7.48 -8.63
C HIS A 203 -23.63 8.03 -8.65
N ASN A 204 -23.83 9.18 -9.28
CA ASN A 204 -25.17 9.54 -9.80
C ASN A 204 -25.17 10.83 -10.62
N ARG A 205 -24.61 10.82 -11.83
CA ARG A 205 -24.97 11.78 -12.87
C ARG A 205 -24.74 11.18 -14.26
N GLU A 206 -25.63 10.25 -14.64
CA GLU A 206 -25.97 10.04 -16.04
C GLU A 206 -27.32 9.33 -16.11
N SER A 207 -28.39 10.13 -16.17
CA SER A 207 -29.60 9.82 -16.89
C SER A 207 -30.55 11.02 -16.77
N GLY A 208 -30.75 11.74 -17.86
CA GLY A 208 -31.80 12.74 -17.91
C GLY A 208 -31.63 13.79 -19.02
N ALA A 209 -32.26 13.50 -20.16
CA ALA A 209 -32.62 14.35 -21.29
C ALA A 209 -31.61 14.48 -22.42
#